data_2ced227d47ff02e7451bad1cf34a2bbd
#
_entry.id   2ced227d47ff02e7451bad1cf34a2bbd
#
_cell.length_a   1.000
_cell.length_b   1.000
_cell.length_c   1.000
_cell.angle_alpha   90.00
_cell.angle_beta   90.00
_cell.angle_gamma   90.00
#
_symmetry.space_group_name_H-M   'P 1'
#
loop_
_entity.id
_entity.type
_entity.pdbx_description
1 polymer ?
#
loop_
_entity_poly.entity_id
_entity_poly.type
_entity_poly.pdbx_seq_one_letter_code
_entity_poly.pdbx_strand_id
1 'polypeptide(L)'
;MRRFGARWFLVDLWAPSFVWGMVRKVVAALRKVDDGSLSLSRLEGALRGEHRLTLPLAEPEGLVLWNVRYPVKWSQQWGGPNRSQSRYFAERVRRARIREAVARNLLQRPNTVPTRRGG
;
A
#
# COMPACT_ATOMS: atom_id res chain seq x y z
N MET A 1 12.01 2.02 -7.86
CA MET A 1 11.65 1.88 -6.42
C MET A 1 12.48 2.88 -5.60
N ARG A 2 11.84 3.68 -4.77
CA ARG A 2 12.48 4.70 -3.93
C ARG A 2 12.10 4.48 -2.47
N ARG A 3 13.07 4.56 -1.57
CA ARG A 3 12.82 4.45 -0.13
C ARG A 3 12.31 5.80 0.41
N PHE A 4 11.23 5.77 1.15
CA PHE A 4 10.64 6.93 1.78
C PHE A 4 10.64 6.76 3.30
N GLY A 5 11.63 7.35 3.99
CA GLY A 5 11.84 7.14 5.40
C GLY A 5 12.35 5.74 5.75
N ALA A 6 12.31 5.36 7.03
CA ALA A 6 12.86 4.11 7.52
C ALA A 6 12.00 2.87 7.21
N ARG A 7 10.70 3.04 6.90
CA ARG A 7 9.70 1.95 6.80
C ARG A 7 8.85 1.97 5.53
N TRP A 8 9.08 2.90 4.60
CA TRP A 8 8.21 3.09 3.45
C TRP A 8 8.99 2.98 2.15
N PHE A 9 8.39 2.33 1.19
CA PHE A 9 8.90 2.23 -0.17
C PHE A 9 7.88 2.82 -1.13
N LEU A 10 8.38 3.61 -2.08
CA LEU A 10 7.60 4.06 -3.22
C LEU A 10 7.97 3.19 -4.42
N VAL A 11 6.97 2.54 -5.00
CA VAL A 11 7.13 1.71 -6.20
C VAL A 11 6.36 2.36 -7.33
N ASP A 12 7.07 2.83 -8.34
CA ASP A 12 6.46 3.36 -9.56
C ASP A 12 6.35 2.23 -10.59
N LEU A 13 5.16 2.01 -11.13
CA LEU A 13 4.88 1.03 -12.17
C LEU A 13 4.39 1.75 -13.43
N TRP A 14 4.92 1.35 -14.57
CA TRP A 14 4.60 1.89 -15.87
C TRP A 14 4.15 0.77 -16.81
N ALA A 15 3.03 0.96 -17.48
CA ALA A 15 2.53 0.03 -18.49
C ALA A 15 1.67 0.79 -19.50
N PRO A 16 1.54 0.29 -20.73
CA PRO A 16 0.58 0.83 -21.70
C PRO A 16 -0.86 0.77 -21.19
N SER A 17 -1.17 -0.28 -20.41
CA SER A 17 -2.44 -0.44 -19.71
C SER A 17 -2.24 -1.31 -18.47
N PHE A 18 -3.13 -1.16 -17.48
CA PHE A 18 -3.18 -2.00 -16.30
C PHE A 18 -4.48 -2.80 -16.30
N VAL A 19 -4.37 -4.12 -16.22
CA VAL A 19 -5.55 -4.97 -16.00
C VAL A 19 -5.99 -4.90 -14.54
N TRP A 20 -7.25 -5.24 -14.29
CA TRP A 20 -7.82 -5.20 -12.94
C TRP A 20 -6.97 -5.95 -11.91
N GLY A 21 -6.63 -5.27 -10.83
CA GLY A 21 -5.86 -5.83 -9.73
C GLY A 21 -4.37 -6.06 -10.01
N MET A 22 -3.86 -5.80 -11.22
CA MET A 22 -2.47 -6.09 -11.62
C MET A 22 -1.45 -5.45 -10.68
N VAL A 23 -1.54 -4.15 -10.44
CA VAL A 23 -0.60 -3.42 -9.57
C VAL A 23 -0.61 -3.98 -8.15
N ARG A 24 -1.78 -4.27 -7.59
CA ARG A 24 -1.93 -4.86 -6.26
C ARG A 24 -1.36 -6.27 -6.17
N LYS A 25 -1.45 -7.06 -7.24
CA LYS A 25 -0.82 -8.39 -7.33
C LYS A 25 0.70 -8.30 -7.39
N VAL A 26 1.23 -7.34 -8.14
CA VAL A 26 2.68 -7.09 -8.17
C VAL A 26 3.21 -6.75 -6.77
N VAL A 27 2.53 -5.85 -6.05
CA VAL A 27 2.90 -5.51 -4.67
C VAL A 27 2.80 -6.72 -3.74
N ALA A 28 1.75 -7.55 -3.88
CA ALA A 28 1.60 -8.76 -3.10
C ALA A 28 2.72 -9.79 -3.38
N ALA A 29 3.16 -9.93 -4.64
CA ALA A 29 4.28 -10.77 -4.99
C ALA A 29 5.58 -10.31 -4.34
N LEU A 30 5.88 -9.00 -4.42
CA LEU A 30 7.05 -8.41 -3.78
C LEU A 30 7.07 -8.64 -2.27
N ARG A 31 5.93 -8.46 -1.60
CA ARG A 31 5.81 -8.74 -0.16
C ARG A 31 6.04 -10.20 0.18
N LYS A 32 5.52 -11.13 -0.65
CA LYS A 32 5.73 -12.57 -0.45
C LYS A 32 7.17 -13.01 -0.68
N VAL A 33 7.90 -12.32 -1.53
CA VAL A 33 9.35 -12.55 -1.70
C VAL A 33 10.12 -12.01 -0.49
N ASP A 34 9.74 -10.82 -0.01
CA ASP A 34 10.36 -10.17 1.14
C ASP A 34 10.18 -10.98 2.44
N ASP A 35 8.98 -11.52 2.67
CA ASP A 35 8.68 -12.36 3.84
C ASP A 35 9.11 -13.83 3.69
N GLY A 36 9.70 -14.21 2.56
CA GLY A 36 10.20 -15.56 2.27
C GLY A 36 9.13 -16.59 1.90
N SER A 37 7.84 -16.21 1.85
CA SER A 37 6.75 -17.13 1.49
C SER A 37 6.67 -17.45 -0.02
N LEU A 38 7.42 -16.73 -0.84
CA LEU A 38 7.57 -16.96 -2.27
C LEU A 38 9.04 -16.84 -2.66
N SER A 39 9.64 -17.91 -3.19
CA SER A 39 11.01 -17.84 -3.69
C SER A 39 11.11 -17.02 -4.97
N LEU A 40 12.21 -16.32 -5.15
CA LEU A 40 12.46 -15.50 -6.34
C LEU A 40 12.42 -16.36 -7.62
N SER A 41 13.01 -17.56 -7.60
CA SER A 41 13.01 -18.49 -8.74
C SER A 41 11.59 -18.89 -9.16
N ARG A 42 10.69 -19.08 -8.18
CA ARG A 42 9.28 -19.39 -8.47
C ARG A 42 8.54 -18.19 -9.05
N LEU A 43 8.84 -16.98 -8.58
CA LEU A 43 8.31 -15.76 -9.18
C LEU A 43 8.81 -15.59 -10.63
N GLU A 44 10.09 -15.80 -10.87
CA GLU A 44 10.67 -15.72 -12.22
C GLU A 44 10.08 -16.75 -13.18
N GLY A 45 9.90 -17.99 -12.74
CA GLY A 45 9.23 -19.03 -13.54
C GLY A 45 7.80 -18.64 -13.93
N ALA A 46 7.05 -18.04 -12.98
CA ALA A 46 5.72 -17.56 -13.28
C ALA A 46 5.72 -16.38 -14.27
N LEU A 47 6.68 -15.47 -14.18
CA LEU A 47 6.85 -14.37 -15.14
C LEU A 47 7.21 -14.88 -16.55
N ARG A 48 7.93 -15.99 -16.65
CA ARG A 48 8.20 -16.69 -17.93
C ARG A 48 7.02 -17.52 -18.44
N GLY A 49 5.92 -17.60 -17.67
CA GLY A 49 4.73 -18.37 -18.05
C GLY A 49 4.83 -19.88 -17.79
N GLU A 50 5.84 -20.34 -17.07
CA GLU A 50 6.07 -21.77 -16.78
C GLU A 50 5.00 -22.36 -15.85
N HIS A 51 4.43 -21.51 -14.97
CA HIS A 51 3.35 -21.88 -14.08
C HIS A 51 2.54 -20.65 -13.64
N ARG A 52 1.38 -20.89 -13.04
CA ARG A 52 0.52 -19.84 -12.50
C ARG A 52 0.78 -19.62 -11.01
N LEU A 53 0.78 -18.36 -10.58
CA LEU A 53 0.77 -17.97 -9.19
C LEU A 53 -0.61 -17.44 -8.79
N THR A 54 -1.17 -17.99 -7.74
CA THR A 54 -2.34 -17.41 -7.08
C THR A 54 -1.85 -16.41 -6.03
N LEU A 55 -2.07 -15.14 -6.30
CA LEU A 55 -1.64 -14.04 -5.43
C LEU A 55 -2.87 -13.30 -4.89
N PRO A 56 -2.89 -12.97 -3.59
CA PRO A 56 -3.90 -12.09 -3.05
C PRO A 56 -3.76 -10.69 -3.64
N LEU A 57 -4.75 -9.83 -3.42
CA LEU A 57 -4.63 -8.41 -3.71
C LEU A 57 -4.02 -7.72 -2.49
N ALA A 58 -2.94 -6.95 -2.68
CA ALA A 58 -2.44 -6.08 -1.63
C ALA A 58 -3.47 -5.01 -1.25
N GLU A 59 -3.34 -4.44 -0.06
CA GLU A 59 -4.20 -3.37 0.42
C GLU A 59 -4.19 -2.17 -0.54
N PRO A 60 -5.34 -1.54 -0.82
CA PRO A 60 -5.45 -0.48 -1.82
C PRO A 60 -5.04 0.91 -1.32
N GLU A 61 -4.86 1.09 -0.02
CA GLU A 61 -4.71 2.41 0.62
C GLU A 61 -3.52 3.22 0.12
N GLY A 62 -2.47 2.54 -0.35
CA GLY A 62 -1.27 3.17 -0.91
C GLY A 62 -1.27 3.30 -2.43
N LEU A 63 -2.32 2.84 -3.12
CA LEU A 63 -2.37 2.86 -4.58
C LEU A 63 -2.86 4.21 -5.10
N VAL A 64 -2.06 4.82 -5.97
CA VAL A 64 -2.38 6.09 -6.60
C VAL A 64 -2.15 5.99 -8.12
N LEU A 65 -3.14 6.36 -8.92
CA LEU A 65 -2.94 6.62 -10.34
C LEU A 65 -2.27 8.00 -10.47
N TRP A 66 -0.97 7.99 -10.72
CA TRP A 66 -0.17 9.22 -10.69
C TRP A 66 -0.30 10.03 -11.97
N ASN A 67 -0.24 9.35 -13.12
CA ASN A 67 -0.27 10.01 -14.41
C ASN A 67 -0.78 9.09 -15.52
N VAL A 68 -1.44 9.66 -16.51
CA VAL A 68 -1.84 8.98 -17.75
C VAL A 68 -1.35 9.83 -18.92
N ARG A 69 -0.59 9.22 -19.83
CA ARG A 69 -0.14 9.89 -21.06
C ARG A 69 -1.11 9.60 -22.18
N TYR A 70 -1.61 10.64 -22.80
CA TYR A 70 -2.45 10.57 -24.00
C TYR A 70 -1.67 11.09 -25.21
N PRO A 71 -1.94 10.57 -26.42
CA PRO A 71 -1.30 11.05 -27.66
C PRO A 71 -1.74 12.46 -28.08
N VAL A 72 -2.70 13.06 -27.37
CA VAL A 72 -3.22 14.40 -27.60
C VAL A 72 -2.68 15.38 -26.55
N LYS A 73 -2.40 16.62 -26.97
CA LYS A 73 -2.03 17.69 -26.04
C LYS A 73 -3.27 18.15 -25.28
N TRP A 74 -3.31 17.82 -23.99
CA TRP A 74 -4.31 18.36 -23.07
C TRP A 74 -3.69 19.54 -22.32
N SER A 75 -4.40 20.65 -22.27
CA SER A 75 -4.07 21.70 -21.31
C SER A 75 -4.63 21.27 -19.95
N GLN A 76 -3.82 20.63 -19.12
CA GLN A 76 -4.19 20.35 -17.74
C GLN A 76 -3.91 21.60 -16.91
N GLN A 77 -4.97 22.30 -16.54
CA GLN A 77 -4.90 23.26 -15.46
C GLN A 77 -5.26 22.52 -14.16
N TRP A 78 -4.25 22.15 -13.40
CA TRP A 78 -4.45 21.62 -12.06
C TRP A 78 -4.79 22.77 -11.12
N GLY A 79 -6.06 22.93 -10.79
CA GLY A 79 -6.55 23.97 -9.86
C GLY A 79 -6.39 23.59 -8.38
N GLY A 80 -5.71 22.49 -8.07
CA GLY A 80 -5.67 21.95 -6.72
C GLY A 80 -6.97 21.24 -6.31
N PRO A 81 -7.01 20.61 -5.14
CA PRO A 81 -8.21 19.96 -4.63
C PRO A 81 -9.29 21.00 -4.31
N ASN A 82 -10.53 20.73 -4.71
CA ASN A 82 -11.68 21.56 -4.32
C ASN A 82 -11.95 21.42 -2.79
N ARG A 83 -12.85 22.26 -2.25
CA ARG A 83 -13.16 22.27 -0.81
C ARG A 83 -13.61 20.91 -0.27
N SER A 84 -14.44 20.18 -1.01
CA SER A 84 -14.92 18.85 -0.59
C SER A 84 -13.81 17.82 -0.58
N GLN A 85 -12.95 17.82 -1.60
CA GLN A 85 -11.76 16.95 -1.67
C GLN A 85 -10.77 17.26 -0.56
N SER A 86 -10.48 18.55 -0.31
CA SER A 86 -9.61 18.97 0.77
C SER A 86 -10.12 18.50 2.14
N ARG A 87 -11.42 18.66 2.39
CA ARG A 87 -12.07 18.19 3.62
C ARG A 87 -12.02 16.67 3.75
N TYR A 88 -12.27 15.95 2.67
CA TYR A 88 -12.19 14.49 2.65
C TYR A 88 -10.77 13.99 2.98
N PHE A 89 -9.74 14.55 2.35
CA PHE A 89 -8.36 14.17 2.64
C PHE A 89 -7.92 14.56 4.04
N ALA A 90 -8.29 15.74 4.53
CA ALA A 90 -8.00 16.17 5.89
C ALA A 90 -8.60 15.20 6.93
N GLU A 91 -9.84 14.77 6.72
CA GLU A 91 -10.49 13.80 7.60
C GLU A 91 -9.80 12.43 7.58
N ARG A 92 -9.36 11.95 6.41
CA ARG A 92 -8.58 10.70 6.31
C ARG A 92 -7.26 10.79 7.05
N VAL A 93 -6.54 11.90 6.92
CA VAL A 93 -5.29 12.15 7.65
C VAL A 93 -5.55 12.16 9.16
N ARG A 94 -6.60 12.85 9.61
CA ARG A 94 -6.99 12.89 11.02
C ARG A 94 -7.27 11.49 11.57
N ARG A 95 -8.08 10.68 10.86
CA ARG A 95 -8.40 9.29 11.26
C ARG A 95 -7.17 8.40 11.29
N ALA A 96 -6.27 8.53 10.33
CA ALA A 96 -5.02 7.78 10.30
C ALA A 96 -4.13 8.09 11.52
N ARG A 97 -4.00 9.37 11.89
CA ARG A 97 -3.26 9.80 13.08
C ARG A 97 -3.86 9.26 14.37
N ILE A 98 -5.18 9.24 14.50
CA ILE A 98 -5.87 8.68 15.66
C ILE A 98 -5.60 7.17 15.76
N ARG A 99 -5.73 6.43 14.67
CA ARG A 99 -5.44 4.99 14.65
C ARG A 99 -3.99 4.70 15.04
N GLU A 100 -3.05 5.46 14.49
CA GLU A 100 -1.63 5.34 14.84
C GLU A 100 -1.39 5.60 16.33
N ALA A 101 -1.96 6.67 16.88
CA ALA A 101 -1.82 7.00 18.29
C ALA A 101 -2.40 5.92 19.21
N VAL A 102 -3.57 5.37 18.87
CA VAL A 102 -4.18 4.26 19.62
C VAL A 102 -3.31 3.01 19.55
N ALA A 103 -2.88 2.60 18.35
CA ALA A 103 -2.03 1.42 18.17
C ALA A 103 -0.71 1.57 18.94
N ARG A 104 -0.08 2.74 18.88
CA ARG A 104 1.15 3.03 19.62
C ARG A 104 0.95 2.93 21.12
N ASN A 105 -0.15 3.47 21.66
CA ASN A 105 -0.48 3.36 23.07
C ASN A 105 -0.70 1.90 23.52
N LEU A 106 -1.41 1.11 22.70
CA LEU A 106 -1.65 -0.31 23.02
C LEU A 106 -0.36 -1.13 23.03
N LEU A 107 0.56 -0.85 22.11
CA LEU A 107 1.87 -1.52 22.06
C LEU A 107 2.79 -1.13 23.23
N GLN A 108 2.59 0.03 23.84
CA GLN A 108 3.40 0.52 24.95
C GLN A 108 2.84 0.15 26.33
N ARG A 109 1.61 -0.35 26.39
CA ARG A 109 1.05 -0.80 27.68
C ARG A 109 1.76 -2.08 28.13
N PRO A 110 2.36 -2.09 29.34
CA PRO A 110 2.88 -3.30 29.92
C PRO A 110 1.72 -4.27 30.13
N ASN A 111 1.96 -5.55 29.85
CA ASN A 111 0.96 -6.63 29.95
C ASN A 111 0.75 -6.98 31.45
N THR A 112 0.38 -6.02 32.27
CA THR A 112 0.06 -6.21 33.67
C THR A 112 -1.40 -6.66 33.77
N VAL A 113 -1.59 -7.98 33.78
CA VAL A 113 -2.85 -8.57 34.27
C VAL A 113 -2.96 -8.20 35.74
N PRO A 114 -3.99 -7.46 36.18
CA PRO A 114 -4.16 -7.21 37.61
C PRO A 114 -4.42 -8.55 38.28
N THR A 115 -3.47 -9.03 39.09
CA THR A 115 -3.67 -10.18 39.93
C THR A 115 -4.78 -9.83 40.94
N ARG A 116 -5.98 -10.40 40.74
CA ARG A 116 -7.02 -10.35 41.77
C ARG A 116 -6.42 -10.93 43.04
N ARG A 117 -6.09 -10.08 44.00
CA ARG A 117 -5.90 -10.51 45.38
C ARG A 117 -7.24 -11.02 45.85
N GLY A 118 -7.36 -12.35 45.96
CA GLY A 118 -8.44 -12.97 46.69
C GLY A 118 -8.37 -12.48 48.13
N GLY A 119 -9.45 -11.91 48.58
CA GLY A 119 -9.79 -11.76 49.96
C GLY A 119 -10.71 -12.88 50.36
#